data_bab565a5422d1762655c8cd9ddad5e0e
#
_entry.id   bab565a5422d1762655c8cd9ddad5e0e
#
_cell.length_a   1.000
_cell.length_b   1.000
_cell.length_c   1.000
_cell.angle_alpha   90.00
_cell.angle_beta   90.00
_cell.angle_gamma   90.00
#
_symmetry.space_group_name_H-M   'P 1'
#
loop_
_entity.id
_entity.type
_entity.pdbx_description
1 polymer ?
#
loop_
_entity_poly.entity_id
_entity_poly.type
_entity_poly.pdbx_seq_one_letter_code
_entity_poly.pdbx_strand_id
1 'polypeptide(L)'
;VYKETGYEGAPLWYPHIFGGMPYQASGSYHHLQYSFESLINAILPSQLIKALHGRYFFPLLLGAISMYFLGRILSLSRWACFLASSAFVFSTHMMATEHANRFICFMHVPLVFLATYRVFDRGKLFDTILLGGALGSQLCSFHPQIAFYTAMLIGLYAVYTVLNAFRDKIPHQEILKKSALFIVGITLAVAVAAILVLPLHEYAQFSARALSVGGSNVNVPFATSWSFPPIEILTFIIPSFVGFGGELYWGSMPFTDFPNYMGIIVIVLAVSGAVLRPSRMTLFLVIATALTLLVSFGRHLPPVSYVMLHFVPFFGKFRAPVMILVLLQFSVALLAGYGLQTLIERIRSKKDNLDIFARRLSIIAGGVLVLVLTLTLLESSFQGFMTSIYEQADAAHRVRGAIMNNIGYYAQINAIRFDRLVDDLWIMTLLIVAFSILLYLSLIHI
;
A
#
# COMPACT_ATOMS: atom_id res chain seq x y z
N VAL A 1 -35.26 -9.68 -12.28
CA VAL A 1 -35.53 -10.18 -10.93
C VAL A 1 -36.11 -9.06 -10.06
N TYR A 2 -35.47 -7.87 -9.96
CA TYR A 2 -35.94 -6.75 -9.14
C TYR A 2 -37.29 -6.16 -9.57
N LYS A 3 -37.61 -6.16 -10.88
CA LYS A 3 -38.87 -5.65 -11.42
C LYS A 3 -40.02 -6.66 -11.34
N GLU A 4 -39.71 -7.94 -11.23
CA GLU A 4 -40.72 -9.02 -11.27
C GLU A 4 -41.24 -9.41 -9.88
N THR A 5 -40.47 -9.15 -8.82
CA THR A 5 -40.86 -9.56 -7.45
C THR A 5 -41.51 -8.46 -6.63
N GLY A 6 -41.58 -7.23 -7.12
CA GLY A 6 -42.13 -6.08 -6.36
C GLY A 6 -41.33 -5.73 -5.09
N TYR A 7 -40.15 -6.29 -4.92
CA TYR A 7 -39.31 -6.10 -3.74
C TYR A 7 -38.44 -4.85 -3.95
N GLU A 8 -38.68 -3.80 -3.20
CA GLU A 8 -37.89 -2.55 -3.24
C GLU A 8 -36.49 -2.68 -2.60
N GLY A 9 -36.13 -3.85 -2.06
CA GLY A 9 -34.86 -4.11 -1.37
C GLY A 9 -33.90 -5.01 -2.16
N ALA A 10 -32.61 -4.97 -1.82
CA ALA A 10 -31.62 -5.92 -2.33
C ALA A 10 -31.97 -7.35 -1.87
N PRO A 11 -31.81 -8.37 -2.73
CA PRO A 11 -32.08 -9.75 -2.33
C PRO A 11 -31.16 -10.12 -1.16
N LEU A 12 -31.72 -10.77 -0.14
CA LEU A 12 -30.94 -11.22 1.02
C LEU A 12 -30.16 -12.50 0.73
N TRP A 13 -30.53 -13.22 -0.35
CA TRP A 13 -29.97 -14.51 -0.73
C TRP A 13 -29.69 -14.62 -2.23
N TYR A 14 -28.51 -15.11 -2.58
CA TYR A 14 -28.15 -15.51 -3.94
C TYR A 14 -28.34 -17.02 -4.13
N PRO A 15 -29.38 -17.48 -4.81
CA PRO A 15 -29.64 -18.91 -4.96
C PRO A 15 -28.71 -19.61 -5.97
N HIS A 16 -28.14 -18.86 -6.93
CA HIS A 16 -27.41 -19.41 -8.08
C HIS A 16 -25.89 -19.38 -7.94
N ILE A 17 -25.36 -18.86 -6.83
CA ILE A 17 -23.91 -18.77 -6.60
C ILE A 17 -23.54 -19.74 -5.48
N PHE A 18 -22.60 -20.64 -5.72
CA PHE A 18 -22.12 -21.65 -4.78
C PHE A 18 -23.22 -22.52 -4.11
N GLY A 19 -24.31 -22.77 -4.83
CA GLY A 19 -25.45 -23.51 -4.27
C GLY A 19 -26.35 -22.72 -3.34
N GLY A 20 -26.14 -21.40 -3.27
CA GLY A 20 -26.84 -20.46 -2.42
C GLY A 20 -25.94 -19.82 -1.38
N MET A 21 -25.98 -18.49 -1.30
CA MET A 21 -25.21 -17.75 -0.31
C MET A 21 -25.91 -16.46 0.11
N PRO A 22 -25.71 -15.99 1.38
CA PRO A 22 -26.28 -14.74 1.82
C PRO A 22 -25.67 -13.55 1.08
N TYR A 23 -26.50 -12.69 0.49
CA TYR A 23 -26.09 -11.55 -0.31
C TYR A 23 -25.23 -10.55 0.50
N GLN A 24 -25.75 -10.10 1.64
CA GLN A 24 -25.11 -9.08 2.47
C GLN A 24 -23.82 -9.58 3.12
N ALA A 25 -23.85 -10.81 3.64
CA ALA A 25 -22.70 -11.41 4.32
C ALA A 25 -21.58 -11.84 3.37
N SER A 26 -21.83 -11.90 2.05
CA SER A 26 -20.81 -12.20 1.04
C SER A 26 -19.93 -11.01 0.66
N GLY A 27 -20.15 -9.84 1.24
CA GLY A 27 -19.44 -8.62 0.92
C GLY A 27 -20.00 -7.88 -0.30
N SER A 28 -21.27 -8.10 -0.63
CA SER A 28 -21.96 -7.40 -1.71
C SER A 28 -22.50 -6.05 -1.23
N TYR A 29 -22.77 -5.15 -2.17
CA TYR A 29 -23.30 -3.81 -1.88
C TYR A 29 -24.64 -3.88 -1.14
N HIS A 30 -24.79 -3.01 -0.14
CA HIS A 30 -26.05 -2.79 0.58
C HIS A 30 -26.45 -1.30 0.50
N HIS A 31 -27.72 -0.99 0.19
CA HIS A 31 -28.20 0.37 0.00
C HIS A 31 -28.12 1.24 1.26
N LEU A 32 -28.12 0.63 2.45
CA LEU A 32 -27.94 1.32 3.74
C LEU A 32 -26.47 1.46 4.16
N GLN A 33 -25.54 1.17 3.27
CA GLN A 33 -24.12 1.26 3.55
C GLN A 33 -23.64 2.72 3.55
N TYR A 34 -23.00 3.14 4.62
CA TYR A 34 -22.43 4.49 4.78
C TYR A 34 -20.98 4.54 4.27
N SER A 35 -20.80 4.29 2.99
CA SER A 35 -19.49 4.39 2.33
C SER A 35 -19.32 5.76 1.66
N PHE A 36 -18.08 6.10 1.35
CA PHE A 36 -17.77 7.28 0.53
C PHE A 36 -18.49 7.25 -0.83
N GLU A 37 -18.56 6.06 -1.44
CA GLU A 37 -19.26 5.84 -2.70
C GLU A 37 -20.77 6.12 -2.56
N SER A 38 -21.38 5.69 -1.47
CA SER A 38 -22.81 5.98 -1.19
C SER A 38 -23.06 7.48 -1.05
N LEU A 39 -22.16 8.20 -0.42
CA LEU A 39 -22.25 9.67 -0.30
C LEU A 39 -22.16 10.35 -1.67
N ILE A 40 -21.22 9.94 -2.51
CA ILE A 40 -21.08 10.47 -3.88
C ILE A 40 -22.33 10.18 -4.70
N ASN A 41 -22.87 8.96 -4.64
CA ASN A 41 -24.09 8.57 -5.33
C ASN A 41 -25.35 9.34 -4.86
N ALA A 42 -25.35 9.78 -3.60
CA ALA A 42 -26.45 10.58 -3.06
C ALA A 42 -26.42 12.05 -3.51
N ILE A 43 -25.23 12.58 -3.82
CA ILE A 43 -25.03 14.00 -4.15
C ILE A 43 -25.00 14.25 -5.67
N LEU A 44 -24.39 13.34 -6.45
CA LEU A 44 -24.14 13.54 -7.86
C LEU A 44 -25.06 12.70 -8.76
N PRO A 45 -25.49 13.23 -9.94
CA PRO A 45 -26.24 12.47 -10.92
C PRO A 45 -25.48 11.24 -11.40
N SER A 46 -26.20 10.12 -11.56
CA SER A 46 -25.61 8.82 -11.97
C SER A 46 -24.89 8.89 -13.33
N GLN A 47 -25.41 9.73 -14.27
CA GLN A 47 -24.77 9.95 -15.57
C GLN A 47 -23.39 10.59 -15.44
N LEU A 48 -23.24 11.57 -14.54
CA LEU A 48 -21.95 12.24 -14.28
C LEU A 48 -20.96 11.26 -13.66
N ILE A 49 -21.41 10.45 -12.69
CA ILE A 49 -20.59 9.42 -12.06
C ILE A 49 -20.07 8.42 -13.09
N LYS A 50 -20.92 7.98 -14.00
CA LYS A 50 -20.54 7.07 -15.09
C LYS A 50 -19.55 7.73 -16.06
N ALA A 51 -19.83 8.97 -16.50
CA ALA A 51 -18.98 9.72 -17.44
C ALA A 51 -17.55 9.95 -16.89
N LEU A 52 -17.43 10.16 -15.59
CA LEU A 52 -16.14 10.39 -14.92
C LEU A 52 -15.47 9.10 -14.43
N HIS A 53 -15.99 7.92 -14.75
CA HIS A 53 -15.52 6.67 -14.11
C HIS A 53 -15.45 6.80 -12.58
N GLY A 54 -16.52 7.32 -11.97
CA GLY A 54 -16.54 7.86 -10.61
C GLY A 54 -16.10 6.89 -9.51
N ARG A 55 -16.19 5.57 -9.74
CA ARG A 55 -15.68 4.54 -8.81
C ARG A 55 -14.16 4.58 -8.60
N TYR A 56 -13.42 5.20 -9.50
CA TYR A 56 -11.96 5.39 -9.41
C TYR A 56 -11.59 6.84 -9.19
N PHE A 57 -12.24 7.76 -9.91
CA PHE A 57 -11.92 9.19 -9.88
C PHE A 57 -12.13 9.82 -8.49
N PHE A 58 -13.32 9.62 -7.88
CA PHE A 58 -13.59 10.22 -6.58
C PHE A 58 -12.77 9.66 -5.42
N PRO A 59 -12.54 8.32 -5.30
CA PRO A 59 -11.60 7.79 -4.34
C PRO A 59 -10.17 8.29 -4.54
N LEU A 60 -9.70 8.42 -5.78
CA LEU A 60 -8.38 8.98 -6.08
C LEU A 60 -8.26 10.42 -5.55
N LEU A 61 -9.28 11.26 -5.77
CA LEU A 61 -9.33 12.60 -5.21
C LEU A 61 -9.34 12.56 -3.67
N LEU A 62 -10.10 11.65 -3.06
CA LEU A 62 -10.12 11.48 -1.61
C LEU A 62 -8.71 11.17 -1.08
N GLY A 63 -8.01 10.21 -1.67
CA GLY A 63 -6.65 9.84 -1.30
C GLY A 63 -5.67 11.00 -1.47
N ALA A 64 -5.71 11.67 -2.65
CA ALA A 64 -4.83 12.79 -2.97
C ALA A 64 -5.03 13.98 -2.02
N ILE A 65 -6.28 14.40 -1.82
CA ILE A 65 -6.63 15.52 -0.96
C ILE A 65 -6.27 15.21 0.50
N SER A 66 -6.60 14.00 0.97
CA SER A 66 -6.30 13.59 2.34
C SER A 66 -4.80 13.54 2.60
N MET A 67 -4.03 13.02 1.65
CA MET A 67 -2.56 12.96 1.73
C MET A 67 -1.95 14.37 1.72
N TYR A 68 -2.47 15.26 0.87
CA TYR A 68 -2.04 16.66 0.81
C TYR A 68 -2.28 17.37 2.15
N PHE A 69 -3.50 17.26 2.71
CA PHE A 69 -3.83 17.89 3.99
C PHE A 69 -3.05 17.27 5.15
N LEU A 70 -2.81 15.96 5.13
CA LEU A 70 -1.94 15.33 6.11
C LEU A 70 -0.54 15.94 6.07
N GLY A 71 0.05 16.08 4.89
CA GLY A 71 1.35 16.75 4.73
C GLY A 71 1.32 18.21 5.24
N ARG A 72 0.24 18.96 4.98
CA ARG A 72 0.08 20.35 5.48
C ARG A 72 0.02 20.42 7.01
N ILE A 73 -0.69 19.49 7.64
CA ILE A 73 -0.78 19.38 9.11
C ILE A 73 0.57 18.99 9.70
N LEU A 74 1.35 18.17 8.99
CA LEU A 74 2.73 17.82 9.36
C LEU A 74 3.75 18.91 9.00
N SER A 75 3.29 20.12 8.65
CA SER A 75 4.10 21.29 8.35
C SER A 75 5.00 21.18 7.11
N LEU A 76 4.61 20.33 6.15
CA LEU A 76 5.28 20.26 4.86
C LEU A 76 4.87 21.42 3.94
N SER A 77 5.79 21.86 3.07
CA SER A 77 5.53 22.86 2.03
C SER A 77 4.52 22.35 1.00
N ARG A 78 3.91 23.26 0.23
CA ARG A 78 2.92 22.89 -0.79
C ARG A 78 3.48 21.89 -1.82
N TRP A 79 4.72 22.07 -2.25
CA TRP A 79 5.39 21.19 -3.21
C TRP A 79 5.69 19.80 -2.62
N ALA A 80 6.12 19.75 -1.35
CA ALA A 80 6.35 18.48 -0.66
C ALA A 80 5.04 17.71 -0.45
N CYS A 81 3.94 18.41 -0.13
CA CYS A 81 2.61 17.79 -0.03
C CYS A 81 2.11 17.29 -1.38
N PHE A 82 2.29 18.07 -2.46
CA PHE A 82 1.93 17.66 -3.80
C PHE A 82 2.69 16.40 -4.24
N LEU A 83 4.02 16.40 -4.02
CA LEU A 83 4.83 15.21 -4.31
C LEU A 83 4.35 13.98 -3.52
N ALA A 84 4.16 14.11 -2.19
CA ALA A 84 3.71 13.00 -1.36
C ALA A 84 2.34 12.47 -1.83
N SER A 85 1.41 13.36 -2.17
CA SER A 85 0.09 12.98 -2.70
C SER A 85 0.22 12.23 -4.02
N SER A 86 0.97 12.78 -4.96
CA SER A 86 1.18 12.17 -6.28
C SER A 86 1.90 10.83 -6.16
N ALA A 87 2.95 10.73 -5.34
CA ALA A 87 3.69 9.50 -5.13
C ALA A 87 2.80 8.38 -4.53
N PHE A 88 1.85 8.74 -3.67
CA PHE A 88 0.91 7.77 -3.12
C PHE A 88 -0.13 7.33 -4.14
N VAL A 89 -0.89 8.27 -4.72
CA VAL A 89 -2.05 7.92 -5.55
C VAL A 89 -1.67 7.35 -6.92
N PHE A 90 -0.51 7.72 -7.47
CA PHE A 90 -0.01 7.22 -8.76
C PHE A 90 1.01 6.08 -8.62
N SER A 91 1.19 5.49 -7.43
CA SER A 91 1.97 4.27 -7.31
C SER A 91 1.33 3.14 -8.13
N THR A 92 2.14 2.25 -8.70
CA THR A 92 1.62 1.21 -9.61
C THR A 92 0.61 0.31 -8.93
N HIS A 93 0.81 -0.03 -7.65
CA HIS A 93 -0.15 -0.82 -6.88
C HIS A 93 -1.55 -0.19 -6.83
N MET A 94 -1.61 1.16 -6.76
CA MET A 94 -2.88 1.88 -6.77
C MET A 94 -3.49 1.92 -8.17
N MET A 95 -2.69 2.29 -9.17
CA MET A 95 -3.17 2.51 -10.53
C MET A 95 -3.55 1.24 -11.27
N ALA A 96 -2.89 0.11 -10.98
CA ALA A 96 -3.14 -1.16 -11.64
C ALA A 96 -4.18 -2.03 -10.91
N THR A 97 -4.80 -1.54 -9.83
CA THR A 97 -5.81 -2.30 -9.10
C THR A 97 -7.14 -2.30 -9.87
N GLU A 98 -7.50 -3.43 -10.46
CA GLU A 98 -8.76 -3.60 -11.20
C GLU A 98 -10.03 -3.62 -10.31
N HIS A 99 -9.87 -3.98 -9.04
CA HIS A 99 -10.98 -4.10 -8.10
C HIS A 99 -11.29 -2.76 -7.41
N ALA A 100 -12.36 -2.09 -7.81
CA ALA A 100 -12.78 -0.81 -7.27
C ALA A 100 -12.86 -0.79 -5.73
N ASN A 101 -13.39 -1.84 -5.10
CA ASN A 101 -13.51 -1.92 -3.64
C ASN A 101 -12.13 -1.91 -2.94
N ARG A 102 -11.14 -2.56 -3.54
CA ARG A 102 -9.76 -2.55 -3.05
C ARG A 102 -9.17 -1.15 -3.18
N PHE A 103 -9.36 -0.54 -4.36
CA PHE A 103 -8.89 0.82 -4.65
C PHE A 103 -9.47 1.86 -3.68
N ILE A 104 -10.80 1.81 -3.44
CA ILE A 104 -11.48 2.70 -2.48
C ILE A 104 -10.86 2.55 -1.09
N CYS A 105 -10.67 1.31 -0.60
CA CYS A 105 -10.04 1.06 0.70
C CYS A 105 -8.64 1.65 0.80
N PHE A 106 -7.82 1.53 -0.25
CA PHE A 106 -6.49 2.11 -0.28
C PHE A 106 -6.52 3.64 -0.11
N MET A 107 -7.42 4.29 -0.84
CA MET A 107 -7.51 5.76 -0.84
C MET A 107 -8.00 6.35 0.50
N HIS A 108 -8.58 5.52 1.38
CA HIS A 108 -8.96 5.94 2.73
C HIS A 108 -7.76 6.01 3.71
N VAL A 109 -6.66 5.31 3.44
CA VAL A 109 -5.52 5.21 4.38
C VAL A 109 -5.01 6.59 4.83
N PRO A 110 -4.76 7.56 3.94
CA PRO A 110 -4.32 8.89 4.36
C PRO A 110 -5.35 9.63 5.23
N LEU A 111 -6.64 9.49 4.94
CA LEU A 111 -7.70 10.15 5.71
C LEU A 111 -7.82 9.57 7.13
N VAL A 112 -7.79 8.25 7.25
CA VAL A 112 -7.84 7.56 8.54
C VAL A 112 -6.62 7.91 9.38
N PHE A 113 -5.43 7.93 8.78
CA PHE A 113 -4.21 8.33 9.48
C PHE A 113 -4.23 9.80 9.88
N LEU A 114 -4.69 10.70 9.01
CA LEU A 114 -4.87 12.13 9.31
C LEU A 114 -5.79 12.33 10.52
N ALA A 115 -6.94 11.65 10.54
CA ALA A 115 -7.89 11.75 11.64
C ALA A 115 -7.27 11.24 12.94
N THR A 116 -6.57 10.10 12.89
CA THR A 116 -5.84 9.53 14.04
C THR A 116 -4.78 10.50 14.57
N TYR A 117 -3.96 11.06 13.68
CA TYR A 117 -2.95 12.06 14.05
C TYR A 117 -3.60 13.22 14.80
N ARG A 118 -4.71 13.77 14.30
CA ARG A 118 -5.42 14.89 14.91
C ARG A 118 -6.03 14.55 16.28
N VAL A 119 -6.50 13.32 16.49
CA VAL A 119 -6.97 12.88 17.81
C VAL A 119 -5.84 12.98 18.85
N PHE A 120 -4.65 12.51 18.51
CA PHE A 120 -3.49 12.56 19.42
C PHE A 120 -2.85 13.96 19.49
N ASP A 121 -2.93 14.75 18.45
CA ASP A 121 -2.41 16.14 18.45
C ASP A 121 -3.32 17.06 19.26
N ARG A 122 -4.62 17.10 18.93
CA ARG A 122 -5.58 18.09 19.45
C ARG A 122 -6.48 17.60 20.59
N GLY A 123 -6.80 16.30 20.61
CA GLY A 123 -7.70 15.69 21.62
C GLY A 123 -9.12 16.26 21.59
N LYS A 124 -9.68 16.52 20.39
CA LYS A 124 -11.01 17.10 20.21
C LYS A 124 -12.02 16.05 19.76
N LEU A 125 -13.27 16.20 20.20
CA LEU A 125 -14.37 15.30 19.83
C LEU A 125 -14.63 15.28 18.32
N PHE A 126 -14.48 16.42 17.64
CA PHE A 126 -14.60 16.48 16.16
C PHE A 126 -13.61 15.54 15.47
N ASP A 127 -12.35 15.49 15.94
CA ASP A 127 -11.31 14.62 15.35
C ASP A 127 -11.60 13.15 15.60
N THR A 128 -12.25 12.83 16.72
CA THR A 128 -12.76 11.47 17.05
C THR A 128 -13.91 11.06 16.12
N ILE A 129 -14.86 11.96 15.86
CA ILE A 129 -15.96 11.72 14.91
C ILE A 129 -15.40 11.55 13.49
N LEU A 130 -14.42 12.37 13.10
CA LEU A 130 -13.75 12.24 11.82
C LEU A 130 -13.06 10.88 11.67
N LEU A 131 -12.39 10.39 12.73
CA LEU A 131 -11.78 9.06 12.75
C LEU A 131 -12.85 7.97 12.59
N GLY A 132 -13.94 8.06 13.36
CA GLY A 132 -15.08 7.13 13.28
C GLY A 132 -15.68 7.07 11.88
N GLY A 133 -15.94 8.22 11.27
CA GLY A 133 -16.48 8.33 9.91
C GLY A 133 -15.51 7.81 8.85
N ALA A 134 -14.23 8.19 8.90
CA ALA A 134 -13.23 7.80 7.93
C ALA A 134 -12.96 6.29 7.95
N LEU A 135 -12.70 5.73 9.12
CA LEU A 135 -12.46 4.29 9.27
C LEU A 135 -13.74 3.47 9.05
N GLY A 136 -14.90 3.98 9.50
CA GLY A 136 -16.20 3.35 9.25
C GLY A 136 -16.50 3.29 7.75
N SER A 137 -16.27 4.37 7.00
CA SER A 137 -16.40 4.39 5.54
C SER A 137 -15.43 3.42 4.86
N GLN A 138 -14.18 3.30 5.35
CA GLN A 138 -13.23 2.32 4.85
C GLN A 138 -13.71 0.88 5.09
N LEU A 139 -14.21 0.57 6.28
CA LEU A 139 -14.78 -0.73 6.60
C LEU A 139 -15.98 -1.07 5.69
N CYS A 140 -16.79 -0.06 5.35
CA CYS A 140 -17.90 -0.19 4.41
C CYS A 140 -17.49 -0.40 2.95
N SER A 141 -16.21 -0.26 2.60
CA SER A 141 -15.72 -0.41 1.22
C SER A 141 -15.46 -1.88 0.81
N PHE A 142 -15.93 -2.86 1.57
CA PHE A 142 -15.90 -4.31 1.30
C PHE A 142 -14.52 -4.94 1.07
N HIS A 143 -13.47 -4.36 1.63
CA HIS A 143 -12.17 -5.01 1.65
C HIS A 143 -11.60 -5.08 3.08
N PRO A 144 -12.10 -6.01 3.91
CA PRO A 144 -11.80 -6.06 5.35
C PRO A 144 -10.31 -6.23 5.66
N GLN A 145 -9.55 -6.89 4.80
CA GLN A 145 -8.11 -7.09 4.98
C GLN A 145 -7.34 -5.77 4.96
N ILE A 146 -7.67 -4.86 4.04
CA ILE A 146 -6.98 -3.55 3.94
C ILE A 146 -7.38 -2.66 5.11
N ALA A 147 -8.66 -2.65 5.48
CA ALA A 147 -9.13 -1.91 6.65
C ALA A 147 -8.46 -2.42 7.95
N PHE A 148 -8.27 -3.74 8.06
CA PHE A 148 -7.53 -4.35 9.16
C PHE A 148 -6.07 -3.89 9.20
N TYR A 149 -5.37 -3.86 8.07
CA TYR A 149 -4.00 -3.34 8.01
C TYR A 149 -3.94 -1.84 8.35
N THR A 150 -4.93 -1.05 7.90
CA THR A 150 -5.04 0.36 8.30
C THR A 150 -5.22 0.47 9.82
N ALA A 151 -6.06 -0.37 10.42
CA ALA A 151 -6.23 -0.42 11.88
C ALA A 151 -4.91 -0.78 12.61
N MET A 152 -4.11 -1.71 12.05
CA MET A 152 -2.77 -2.00 12.58
C MET A 152 -1.85 -0.78 12.53
N LEU A 153 -1.84 -0.02 11.43
CA LEU A 153 -1.03 1.20 11.30
C LEU A 153 -1.41 2.26 12.34
N ILE A 154 -2.71 2.55 12.48
CA ILE A 154 -3.16 3.55 13.45
C ILE A 154 -3.01 3.08 14.89
N GLY A 155 -3.14 1.77 15.15
CA GLY A 155 -2.83 1.15 16.44
C GLY A 155 -1.34 1.28 16.78
N LEU A 156 -0.45 0.99 15.83
CA LEU A 156 0.99 1.20 15.98
C LEU A 156 1.32 2.67 16.27
N TYR A 157 0.65 3.60 15.56
CA TYR A 157 0.82 5.04 15.79
C TYR A 157 0.33 5.46 17.18
N ALA A 158 -0.80 4.92 17.63
CA ALA A 158 -1.33 5.17 18.98
C ALA A 158 -0.35 4.71 20.05
N VAL A 159 0.16 3.47 19.96
CA VAL A 159 1.17 2.95 20.90
C VAL A 159 2.43 3.81 20.86
N TYR A 160 2.95 4.10 19.68
CA TYR A 160 4.13 4.95 19.49
C TYR A 160 3.98 6.32 20.16
N THR A 161 2.82 6.97 19.98
CA THR A 161 2.54 8.29 20.54
C THR A 161 2.40 8.25 22.05
N VAL A 162 1.70 7.24 22.57
CA VAL A 162 1.55 7.04 24.03
C VAL A 162 2.90 6.80 24.68
N LEU A 163 3.76 5.95 24.11
CA LEU A 163 5.12 5.69 24.65
C LEU A 163 5.97 6.98 24.65
N ASN A 164 5.90 7.79 23.58
CA ASN A 164 6.58 9.08 23.56
C ASN A 164 6.01 10.06 24.60
N ALA A 165 4.69 10.08 24.82
CA ALA A 165 4.04 10.93 25.80
C ALA A 165 4.50 10.58 27.24
N PHE A 166 4.63 9.30 27.58
CA PHE A 166 5.22 8.86 28.85
C PHE A 166 6.68 9.31 28.99
N ARG A 167 7.46 9.17 27.92
CA ARG A 167 8.86 9.61 27.90
C ARG A 167 9.00 11.12 28.11
N ASP A 168 8.06 11.90 27.55
CA ASP A 168 8.00 13.37 27.68
C ASP A 168 7.35 13.83 28.98
N LYS A 169 6.96 12.90 29.86
CA LYS A 169 6.30 13.18 31.14
C LYS A 169 4.99 13.98 30.98
N ILE A 170 4.26 13.75 29.89
CA ILE A 170 2.93 14.34 29.69
C ILE A 170 1.99 13.85 30.81
N PRO A 171 1.12 14.70 31.37
CA PRO A 171 0.18 14.30 32.41
C PRO A 171 -0.67 13.08 32.01
N HIS A 172 -0.77 12.09 32.91
CA HIS A 172 -1.52 10.85 32.66
C HIS A 172 -2.98 11.10 32.24
N GLN A 173 -3.59 12.16 32.77
CA GLN A 173 -4.96 12.54 32.41
C GLN A 173 -5.10 12.92 30.94
N GLU A 174 -4.11 13.61 30.38
CA GLU A 174 -4.08 13.97 28.95
C GLU A 174 -3.87 12.74 28.07
N ILE A 175 -2.94 11.86 28.46
CA ILE A 175 -2.71 10.59 27.76
C ILE A 175 -3.97 9.74 27.76
N LEU A 176 -4.59 9.58 28.92
CA LEU A 176 -5.83 8.79 29.07
C LEU A 176 -6.98 9.39 28.25
N LYS A 177 -7.16 10.74 28.28
CA LYS A 177 -8.18 11.43 27.48
C LYS A 177 -8.01 11.16 25.98
N LYS A 178 -6.80 11.35 25.44
CA LYS A 178 -6.52 11.15 24.01
C LYS A 178 -6.67 9.68 23.61
N SER A 179 -6.23 8.76 24.45
CA SER A 179 -6.41 7.32 24.22
C SER A 179 -7.89 6.91 24.27
N ALA A 180 -8.67 7.44 25.22
CA ALA A 180 -10.11 7.22 25.28
C ALA A 180 -10.83 7.75 24.03
N LEU A 181 -10.49 8.96 23.56
CA LEU A 181 -11.03 9.52 22.34
C LEU A 181 -10.68 8.68 21.10
N PHE A 182 -9.47 8.13 21.04
CA PHE A 182 -9.09 7.20 19.98
C PHE A 182 -9.95 5.92 20.02
N ILE A 183 -10.12 5.30 21.20
CA ILE A 183 -10.96 4.12 21.37
C ILE A 183 -12.41 4.42 20.97
N VAL A 184 -12.96 5.55 21.39
CA VAL A 184 -14.32 6.00 21.00
C VAL A 184 -14.41 6.14 19.48
N GLY A 185 -13.38 6.70 18.81
CA GLY A 185 -13.33 6.79 17.35
C GLY A 185 -13.36 5.42 16.66
N ILE A 186 -12.61 4.43 17.17
CA ILE A 186 -12.66 3.05 16.68
C ILE A 186 -14.03 2.42 16.89
N THR A 187 -14.63 2.62 18.07
CA THR A 187 -15.98 2.11 18.39
C THR A 187 -17.03 2.70 17.46
N LEU A 188 -16.96 4.01 17.18
CA LEU A 188 -17.82 4.68 16.20
C LEU A 188 -17.64 4.12 14.80
N ALA A 189 -16.41 3.83 14.38
CA ALA A 189 -16.14 3.22 13.07
C ALA A 189 -16.80 1.84 12.95
N VAL A 190 -16.67 1.01 13.97
CA VAL A 190 -17.32 -0.31 14.02
C VAL A 190 -18.83 -0.17 14.03
N ALA A 191 -19.39 0.80 14.77
CA ALA A 191 -20.82 1.07 14.79
C ALA A 191 -21.37 1.50 13.43
N VAL A 192 -20.65 2.38 12.71
CA VAL A 192 -20.99 2.78 11.32
C VAL A 192 -20.97 1.58 10.38
N ALA A 193 -20.03 0.69 10.54
CA ALA A 193 -19.86 -0.50 9.68
C ALA A 193 -20.66 -1.72 10.18
N ALA A 194 -21.36 -1.64 11.30
CA ALA A 194 -22.01 -2.78 11.95
C ALA A 194 -22.97 -3.53 11.03
N ILE A 195 -23.70 -2.80 10.16
CA ILE A 195 -24.61 -3.37 9.17
C ILE A 195 -23.93 -4.38 8.22
N LEU A 196 -22.61 -4.27 8.02
CA LEU A 196 -21.82 -5.16 7.19
C LEU A 196 -21.00 -6.14 8.02
N VAL A 197 -20.38 -5.64 9.09
CA VAL A 197 -19.44 -6.43 9.91
C VAL A 197 -20.15 -7.54 10.68
N LEU A 198 -21.35 -7.28 11.19
CA LEU A 198 -22.09 -8.29 11.97
C LEU A 198 -22.53 -9.49 11.10
N PRO A 199 -23.21 -9.31 9.95
CA PRO A 199 -23.57 -10.43 9.08
C PRO A 199 -22.32 -11.15 8.51
N LEU A 200 -21.25 -10.41 8.19
CA LEU A 200 -20.00 -11.00 7.73
C LEU A 200 -19.34 -11.87 8.81
N HIS A 201 -19.37 -11.43 10.07
CA HIS A 201 -18.84 -12.18 11.20
C HIS A 201 -19.62 -13.48 11.43
N GLU A 202 -20.93 -13.40 11.40
CA GLU A 202 -21.81 -14.57 11.52
C GLU A 202 -21.59 -15.57 10.38
N TYR A 203 -21.59 -15.09 9.14
CA TYR A 203 -21.38 -15.94 7.97
C TYR A 203 -19.96 -16.55 7.90
N ALA A 204 -18.96 -15.85 8.42
CA ALA A 204 -17.58 -16.33 8.42
C ALA A 204 -17.43 -17.69 9.15
N GLN A 205 -18.31 -18.01 10.09
CA GLN A 205 -18.32 -19.29 10.81
C GLN A 205 -18.67 -20.48 9.89
N PHE A 206 -19.39 -20.24 8.81
CA PHE A 206 -19.80 -21.26 7.83
C PHE A 206 -18.91 -21.29 6.58
N SER A 207 -17.90 -20.44 6.53
CA SER A 207 -16.98 -20.37 5.39
C SER A 207 -15.74 -21.24 5.58
N ALA A 208 -15.00 -21.51 4.49
CA ALA A 208 -13.70 -22.17 4.54
C ALA A 208 -12.68 -21.47 5.49
N ARG A 209 -12.96 -20.22 5.90
CA ARG A 209 -12.19 -19.46 6.88
C ARG A 209 -12.56 -19.76 8.34
N ALA A 210 -13.64 -20.51 8.56
CA ALA A 210 -14.10 -20.93 9.91
C ALA A 210 -13.07 -21.80 10.61
N LEU A 211 -12.39 -22.65 9.88
CA LEU A 211 -11.37 -23.57 10.40
C LEU A 211 -10.19 -22.85 11.09
N SER A 212 -10.12 -21.52 10.95
CA SER A 212 -9.14 -20.66 11.63
C SER A 212 -9.69 -19.91 12.86
N VAL A 213 -10.93 -20.18 13.31
CA VAL A 213 -11.68 -19.40 14.34
C VAL A 213 -11.70 -20.14 15.68
N GLY A 214 -10.87 -20.69 16.24
CA GLY A 214 -11.04 -21.13 17.63
C GLY A 214 -10.33 -22.41 18.03
N GLY A 215 -9.41 -22.82 17.23
CA GLY A 215 -8.56 -23.95 17.56
C GLY A 215 -7.11 -23.66 17.27
N SER A 216 -6.23 -24.39 17.88
CA SER A 216 -4.78 -24.39 17.74
C SER A 216 -4.25 -24.62 16.30
N ASN A 217 -5.11 -24.70 15.30
CA ASN A 217 -4.76 -24.99 13.91
C ASN A 217 -5.03 -23.78 13.00
N VAL A 218 -4.18 -22.75 13.11
CA VAL A 218 -4.11 -21.71 12.07
C VAL A 218 -3.64 -22.37 10.78
N ASN A 219 -4.41 -22.26 9.69
CA ASN A 219 -3.99 -22.73 8.38
C ASN A 219 -2.89 -21.82 7.82
N VAL A 220 -1.65 -22.06 8.24
CA VAL A 220 -0.46 -21.27 7.86
C VAL A 220 -0.30 -21.19 6.34
N PRO A 221 -0.40 -22.31 5.56
CA PRO A 221 -0.34 -22.26 4.11
C PRO A 221 -1.38 -21.33 3.47
N PHE A 222 -2.61 -21.30 4.00
CA PHE A 222 -3.65 -20.38 3.53
C PHE A 222 -3.31 -18.94 3.87
N ALA A 223 -2.99 -18.65 5.12
CA ALA A 223 -2.74 -17.27 5.59
C ALA A 223 -1.48 -16.64 4.95
N THR A 224 -0.56 -17.46 4.44
CA THR A 224 0.69 -17.01 3.81
C THR A 224 0.76 -17.27 2.30
N SER A 225 -0.38 -17.55 1.65
CA SER A 225 -0.38 -17.97 0.23
C SER A 225 0.10 -16.88 -0.73
N TRP A 226 -0.19 -15.60 -0.49
CA TRP A 226 0.34 -14.45 -1.23
C TRP A 226 1.36 -13.69 -0.37
N SER A 227 2.47 -14.34 -0.08
CA SER A 227 3.63 -13.73 0.59
C SER A 227 4.54 -13.06 -0.42
N PHE A 228 5.02 -11.86 -0.09
CA PHE A 228 5.93 -11.09 -0.92
C PHE A 228 7.34 -11.70 -0.89
N PRO A 229 7.90 -12.18 -2.01
CA PRO A 229 9.25 -12.73 -2.01
C PRO A 229 10.29 -11.62 -1.78
N PRO A 230 11.32 -11.82 -0.93
CA PRO A 230 12.31 -10.78 -0.65
C PRO A 230 13.02 -10.23 -1.88
N ILE A 231 13.25 -11.05 -2.91
CA ILE A 231 13.87 -10.62 -4.18
C ILE A 231 13.01 -9.59 -4.91
N GLU A 232 11.69 -9.61 -4.72
CA GLU A 232 10.76 -8.69 -5.35
C GLU A 232 10.80 -7.26 -4.77
N ILE A 233 11.61 -7.00 -3.71
CA ILE A 233 11.92 -5.62 -3.26
C ILE A 233 12.47 -4.79 -4.42
N LEU A 234 13.20 -5.40 -5.34
CA LEU A 234 13.73 -4.72 -6.52
C LEU A 234 12.62 -4.16 -7.43
N THR A 235 11.41 -4.72 -7.37
CA THR A 235 10.27 -4.16 -8.13
C THR A 235 9.85 -2.77 -7.66
N PHE A 236 10.24 -2.33 -6.46
CA PHE A 236 9.99 -0.95 -6.01
C PHE A 236 10.72 0.09 -6.87
N ILE A 237 11.82 -0.30 -7.53
CA ILE A 237 12.64 0.57 -8.37
C ILE A 237 12.75 0.12 -9.84
N ILE A 238 12.57 -1.18 -10.12
CA ILE A 238 12.62 -1.79 -11.45
C ILE A 238 11.32 -2.57 -11.65
N PRO A 239 10.28 -1.98 -12.29
CA PRO A 239 8.95 -2.59 -12.31
C PRO A 239 8.91 -3.96 -12.99
N SER A 240 9.69 -4.20 -14.04
CA SER A 240 9.72 -5.47 -14.77
C SER A 240 10.73 -6.48 -14.23
N PHE A 241 11.31 -6.26 -13.04
CA PHE A 241 12.36 -7.14 -12.48
C PHE A 241 11.91 -8.62 -12.37
N VAL A 242 10.66 -8.86 -11.99
CA VAL A 242 10.05 -10.21 -11.97
C VAL A 242 8.99 -10.41 -13.06
N GLY A 243 9.11 -9.68 -14.16
CA GLY A 243 8.02 -9.50 -15.11
C GLY A 243 6.99 -8.51 -14.58
N PHE A 244 6.34 -7.76 -15.48
CA PHE A 244 5.44 -6.68 -15.07
C PHE A 244 4.17 -7.20 -14.36
N GLY A 245 3.70 -8.39 -14.72
CA GLY A 245 2.48 -9.02 -14.21
C GLY A 245 1.86 -9.95 -15.25
N GLY A 246 0.74 -10.59 -14.89
CA GLY A 246 0.06 -11.54 -15.74
C GLY A 246 0.97 -12.69 -16.20
N GLU A 247 0.97 -12.98 -17.50
CA GLU A 247 1.79 -14.07 -18.09
C GLU A 247 3.30 -13.79 -18.06
N LEU A 248 3.70 -12.52 -17.97
CA LEU A 248 5.11 -12.14 -17.91
C LEU A 248 5.70 -12.34 -16.51
N TYR A 249 4.87 -12.44 -15.48
CA TYR A 249 5.33 -12.61 -14.10
C TYR A 249 6.03 -13.97 -13.91
N TRP A 250 7.27 -13.95 -13.40
CA TRP A 250 8.05 -15.15 -13.11
C TRP A 250 8.42 -15.31 -11.61
N GLY A 251 7.94 -14.40 -10.74
CA GLY A 251 8.12 -14.49 -9.29
C GLY A 251 7.41 -15.69 -8.65
N SER A 252 7.55 -15.84 -7.34
CA SER A 252 7.08 -17.05 -6.62
C SER A 252 5.67 -16.92 -6.02
N MET A 253 4.99 -15.78 -6.17
CA MET A 253 3.56 -15.68 -5.79
C MET A 253 2.68 -16.46 -6.79
N PRO A 254 1.49 -16.93 -6.39
CA PRO A 254 0.59 -17.64 -7.29
C PRO A 254 0.28 -16.89 -8.59
N PHE A 255 0.06 -15.60 -8.48
CA PHE A 255 -0.03 -14.62 -9.59
C PHE A 255 0.06 -13.21 -9.04
N THR A 256 0.40 -12.26 -9.90
CA THR A 256 0.23 -10.81 -9.67
C THR A 256 -0.06 -10.14 -11.00
N ASP A 257 -0.86 -9.08 -10.98
CA ASP A 257 -1.23 -8.33 -12.19
C ASP A 257 -0.33 -7.11 -12.38
N PHE A 258 0.45 -6.74 -11.37
CA PHE A 258 1.26 -5.54 -11.35
C PHE A 258 2.43 -5.63 -10.35
N PRO A 259 3.54 -4.89 -10.61
CA PRO A 259 4.65 -4.74 -9.66
C PRO A 259 4.29 -3.75 -8.54
N ASN A 260 5.06 -3.80 -7.45
CA ASN A 260 4.95 -2.82 -6.36
C ASN A 260 5.83 -1.56 -6.61
N TYR A 261 5.88 -1.07 -7.84
CA TYR A 261 6.75 0.04 -8.24
C TYR A 261 6.37 1.36 -7.58
N MET A 262 7.36 2.08 -7.08
CA MET A 262 7.20 3.37 -6.39
C MET A 262 7.94 4.51 -7.07
N GLY A 263 8.92 4.21 -7.92
CA GLY A 263 9.77 5.17 -8.61
C GLY A 263 11.06 5.47 -7.87
N ILE A 264 12.18 5.42 -8.61
CA ILE A 264 13.52 5.61 -8.03
C ILE A 264 13.67 6.98 -7.34
N ILE A 265 13.11 8.04 -7.92
CA ILE A 265 13.20 9.40 -7.34
C ILE A 265 12.43 9.46 -6.01
N VAL A 266 11.26 8.82 -5.93
CA VAL A 266 10.47 8.77 -4.70
C VAL A 266 11.25 8.03 -3.61
N ILE A 267 11.90 6.91 -3.94
CA ILE A 267 12.74 6.15 -3.00
C ILE A 267 13.93 6.99 -2.53
N VAL A 268 14.67 7.65 -3.44
CA VAL A 268 15.81 8.52 -3.09
C VAL A 268 15.35 9.66 -2.17
N LEU A 269 14.23 10.29 -2.47
CA LEU A 269 13.66 11.33 -1.61
C LEU A 269 13.21 10.79 -0.26
N ALA A 270 12.59 9.60 -0.22
CA ALA A 270 12.19 8.98 1.04
C ALA A 270 13.40 8.66 1.95
N VAL A 271 14.47 8.12 1.36
CA VAL A 271 15.74 7.90 2.09
C VAL A 271 16.32 9.24 2.57
N SER A 272 16.27 10.29 1.73
CA SER A 272 16.69 11.64 2.14
C SER A 272 15.89 12.14 3.32
N GLY A 273 14.56 11.98 3.32
CA GLY A 273 13.68 12.38 4.41
C GLY A 273 13.97 11.62 5.71
N ALA A 274 14.22 10.31 5.60
CA ALA A 274 14.54 9.47 6.74
C ALA A 274 15.90 9.82 7.39
N VAL A 275 16.93 10.07 6.55
CA VAL A 275 18.32 10.26 7.02
C VAL A 275 18.61 11.71 7.38
N LEU A 276 18.15 12.66 6.56
CA LEU A 276 18.53 14.07 6.70
C LEU A 276 17.59 14.90 7.58
N ARG A 277 16.39 14.36 7.91
CA ARG A 277 15.40 15.03 8.77
C ARG A 277 14.91 14.10 9.90
N PRO A 278 15.76 13.73 10.83
CA PRO A 278 15.36 12.91 11.96
C PRO A 278 14.31 13.66 12.80
N SER A 279 13.11 13.10 12.89
CA SER A 279 12.00 13.57 13.71
C SER A 279 11.20 12.39 14.22
N ARG A 280 10.34 12.60 15.22
CA ARG A 280 9.46 11.51 15.70
C ARG A 280 8.57 10.96 14.58
N MET A 281 8.07 11.82 13.71
CA MET A 281 7.21 11.38 12.60
C MET A 281 8.02 10.60 11.54
N THR A 282 9.21 11.09 11.15
CA THR A 282 10.04 10.35 10.18
C THR A 282 10.52 9.02 10.76
N LEU A 283 10.85 8.95 12.05
CA LEU A 283 11.19 7.69 12.72
C LEU A 283 9.98 6.73 12.72
N PHE A 284 8.78 7.21 13.06
CA PHE A 284 7.56 6.40 12.99
C PHE A 284 7.33 5.84 11.58
N LEU A 285 7.46 6.67 10.55
CA LEU A 285 7.28 6.24 9.16
C LEU A 285 8.32 5.20 8.72
N VAL A 286 9.58 5.34 9.18
CA VAL A 286 10.63 4.32 8.95
C VAL A 286 10.28 3.01 9.64
N ILE A 287 9.84 3.05 10.90
CA ILE A 287 9.38 1.86 11.64
C ILE A 287 8.19 1.22 10.93
N ALA A 288 7.20 2.01 10.52
CA ALA A 288 6.03 1.50 9.80
C ALA A 288 6.43 0.85 8.47
N THR A 289 7.34 1.48 7.70
CA THR A 289 7.89 0.93 6.46
C THR A 289 8.58 -0.42 6.71
N ALA A 290 9.45 -0.50 7.71
CA ALA A 290 10.18 -1.71 8.03
C ALA A 290 9.24 -2.84 8.49
N LEU A 291 8.32 -2.55 9.41
CA LEU A 291 7.38 -3.54 9.93
C LEU A 291 6.43 -4.05 8.85
N THR A 292 5.89 -3.17 8.00
CA THR A 292 5.02 -3.58 6.91
C THR A 292 5.75 -4.43 5.88
N LEU A 293 7.00 -4.11 5.57
CA LEU A 293 7.84 -4.93 4.70
C LEU A 293 8.09 -6.31 5.31
N LEU A 294 8.48 -6.39 6.59
CA LEU A 294 8.72 -7.67 7.27
C LEU A 294 7.46 -8.54 7.32
N VAL A 295 6.30 -7.95 7.61
CA VAL A 295 5.02 -8.68 7.62
C VAL A 295 4.64 -9.16 6.21
N SER A 296 4.93 -8.38 5.17
CA SER A 296 4.62 -8.76 3.78
C SER A 296 5.34 -10.02 3.31
N PHE A 297 6.53 -10.31 3.86
CA PHE A 297 7.30 -11.51 3.50
C PHE A 297 6.59 -12.82 3.87
N GLY A 298 5.65 -12.80 4.79
CA GLY A 298 4.82 -13.95 5.13
C GLY A 298 5.63 -15.24 5.31
N ARG A 299 5.38 -16.26 4.46
CA ARG A 299 6.09 -17.56 4.52
C ARG A 299 7.61 -17.46 4.33
N HIS A 300 8.12 -16.41 3.71
CA HIS A 300 9.57 -16.20 3.50
C HIS A 300 10.27 -15.71 4.76
N LEU A 301 9.51 -15.29 5.79
CA LEU A 301 10.04 -14.90 7.10
C LEU A 301 9.21 -15.54 8.23
N PRO A 302 9.38 -16.88 8.46
CA PRO A 302 8.54 -17.63 9.39
C PRO A 302 8.43 -17.08 10.81
N PRO A 303 9.50 -16.52 11.45
CA PRO A 303 9.37 -15.97 12.80
C PRO A 303 8.36 -14.80 12.88
N VAL A 304 8.34 -13.89 11.89
CA VAL A 304 7.39 -12.78 11.84
C VAL A 304 5.98 -13.31 11.59
N SER A 305 5.83 -14.24 10.65
CA SER A 305 4.53 -14.88 10.38
C SER A 305 3.98 -15.59 11.62
N TYR A 306 4.83 -16.28 12.38
CA TYR A 306 4.44 -16.91 13.63
C TYR A 306 3.88 -15.89 14.62
N VAL A 307 4.60 -14.80 14.85
CA VAL A 307 4.15 -13.72 15.76
C VAL A 307 2.82 -13.14 15.27
N MET A 308 2.68 -12.84 13.97
CA MET A 308 1.44 -12.28 13.43
C MET A 308 0.25 -13.25 13.58
N LEU A 309 0.45 -14.54 13.30
CA LEU A 309 -0.62 -15.53 13.33
C LEU A 309 -1.09 -15.88 14.75
N HIS A 310 -0.20 -15.82 15.75
CA HIS A 310 -0.51 -16.23 17.11
C HIS A 310 -0.88 -15.07 18.04
N PHE A 311 -0.30 -13.88 17.84
CA PHE A 311 -0.48 -12.76 18.75
C PHE A 311 -1.33 -11.62 18.18
N VAL A 312 -1.51 -11.54 16.85
CA VAL A 312 -2.36 -10.50 16.27
C VAL A 312 -3.74 -11.07 15.97
N PRO A 313 -4.80 -10.61 16.68
CA PRO A 313 -6.16 -11.12 16.47
C PRO A 313 -6.58 -11.00 15.01
N PHE A 314 -7.31 -11.97 14.50
CA PHE A 314 -7.86 -12.01 13.13
C PHE A 314 -6.85 -12.08 11.99
N PHE A 315 -5.52 -11.98 12.22
CA PHE A 315 -4.53 -12.03 11.14
C PHE A 315 -4.64 -13.30 10.29
N GLY A 316 -4.84 -14.46 10.90
CA GLY A 316 -5.01 -15.75 10.23
C GLY A 316 -6.27 -15.89 9.36
N LYS A 317 -7.23 -14.92 9.42
CA LYS A 317 -8.41 -14.90 8.57
C LYS A 317 -8.13 -14.41 7.15
N PHE A 318 -6.99 -13.78 6.92
CA PHE A 318 -6.57 -13.20 5.66
C PHE A 318 -5.48 -14.05 5.01
N ARG A 319 -5.38 -14.00 3.68
CA ARG A 319 -4.48 -14.88 2.91
C ARG A 319 -3.40 -14.17 2.10
N ALA A 320 -3.40 -12.85 2.07
CA ALA A 320 -2.51 -12.07 1.20
C ALA A 320 -1.68 -11.06 2.02
N PRO A 321 -0.63 -11.49 2.73
CA PRO A 321 0.26 -10.58 3.47
C PRO A 321 0.83 -9.46 2.61
N VAL A 322 1.08 -9.70 1.31
CA VAL A 322 1.57 -8.69 0.36
C VAL A 322 0.71 -7.42 0.30
N MET A 323 -0.59 -7.52 0.57
CA MET A 323 -1.48 -6.34 0.55
C MET A 323 -1.16 -5.29 1.62
N ILE A 324 -0.38 -5.64 2.65
CA ILE A 324 0.08 -4.67 3.67
C ILE A 324 1.04 -3.63 3.06
N LEU A 325 1.62 -3.89 1.89
CA LEU A 325 2.53 -2.98 1.20
C LEU A 325 1.89 -1.63 0.84
N VAL A 326 0.56 -1.51 0.83
CA VAL A 326 -0.12 -0.21 0.74
C VAL A 326 0.33 0.77 1.83
N LEU A 327 0.56 0.26 3.05
CA LEU A 327 1.02 1.06 4.18
C LEU A 327 2.50 1.46 4.04
N LEU A 328 3.30 0.59 3.41
CA LEU A 328 4.67 0.92 3.04
C LEU A 328 4.67 2.05 2.01
N GLN A 329 3.86 1.96 0.96
CA GLN A 329 3.74 3.00 -0.06
C GLN A 329 3.27 4.33 0.52
N PHE A 330 2.28 4.30 1.43
CA PHE A 330 1.84 5.48 2.20
C PHE A 330 3.00 6.12 2.99
N SER A 331 3.75 5.30 3.73
CA SER A 331 4.86 5.77 4.58
C SER A 331 6.01 6.33 3.76
N VAL A 332 6.38 5.64 2.67
CA VAL A 332 7.45 6.06 1.75
C VAL A 332 7.06 7.35 1.02
N ALA A 333 5.82 7.49 0.59
CA ALA A 333 5.33 8.72 -0.05
C ALA A 333 5.42 9.93 0.89
N LEU A 334 5.06 9.79 2.16
CA LEU A 334 5.26 10.85 3.17
C LEU A 334 6.73 11.14 3.43
N LEU A 335 7.56 10.10 3.56
CA LEU A 335 9.01 10.26 3.70
C LEU A 335 9.62 11.00 2.51
N ALA A 336 9.15 10.73 1.29
CA ALA A 336 9.57 11.46 0.09
C ALA A 336 9.20 12.95 0.16
N GLY A 337 8.01 13.27 0.67
CA GLY A 337 7.61 14.65 0.97
C GLY A 337 8.57 15.33 1.97
N TYR A 338 8.92 14.66 3.07
CA TYR A 338 9.93 15.14 4.03
C TYR A 338 11.31 15.30 3.36
N GLY A 339 11.68 14.39 2.48
CA GLY A 339 12.94 14.45 1.73
C GLY A 339 13.01 15.67 0.82
N LEU A 340 11.98 15.90 0.00
CA LEU A 340 11.92 17.08 -0.88
C LEU A 340 11.96 18.37 -0.07
N GLN A 341 11.18 18.45 1.02
CA GLN A 341 11.22 19.59 1.94
C GLN A 341 12.64 19.86 2.44
N THR A 342 13.33 18.82 2.90
CA THR A 342 14.67 18.93 3.46
C THR A 342 15.69 19.35 2.41
N LEU A 343 15.61 18.80 1.21
CA LEU A 343 16.50 19.20 0.11
C LEU A 343 16.30 20.69 -0.23
N ILE A 344 15.07 21.15 -0.39
CA ILE A 344 14.76 22.57 -0.66
C ILE A 344 15.28 23.48 0.47
N GLU A 345 15.07 23.13 1.73
CA GLU A 345 15.54 23.90 2.89
C GLU A 345 17.07 23.95 2.94
N ARG A 346 17.77 22.84 2.70
CA ARG A 346 19.24 22.77 2.73
C ARG A 346 19.88 23.47 1.55
N ILE A 347 19.32 23.35 0.35
CA ILE A 347 19.75 24.12 -0.83
C ILE A 347 19.70 25.62 -0.50
N ARG A 348 18.57 26.11 0.03
CA ARG A 348 18.41 27.54 0.37
C ARG A 348 19.33 28.02 1.50
N SER A 349 19.65 27.17 2.45
CA SER A 349 20.48 27.52 3.63
C SER A 349 21.97 27.30 3.46
N LYS A 350 22.43 26.80 2.30
CA LYS A 350 23.85 26.47 1.99
C LYS A 350 24.51 25.59 3.07
N LYS A 351 23.80 24.57 3.57
CA LYS A 351 24.32 23.67 4.62
C LYS A 351 25.26 22.62 4.06
N ASP A 352 26.45 22.47 4.64
CA ASP A 352 27.58 21.62 4.20
C ASP A 352 27.27 20.13 4.01
N ASN A 353 26.29 19.58 4.76
CA ASN A 353 25.98 18.14 4.68
C ASN A 353 25.25 17.72 3.39
N LEU A 354 24.78 18.68 2.57
CA LEU A 354 24.09 18.35 1.32
C LEU A 354 25.11 17.94 0.24
N ASP A 355 26.32 18.51 0.26
CA ASP A 355 27.40 18.16 -0.67
C ASP A 355 27.81 16.70 -0.53
N ILE A 356 27.87 16.20 0.71
CA ILE A 356 28.17 14.80 0.99
C ILE A 356 27.07 13.88 0.44
N PHE A 357 25.82 14.27 0.63
CA PHE A 357 24.68 13.51 0.12
C PHE A 357 24.66 13.51 -1.42
N ALA A 358 24.80 14.66 -2.06
CA ALA A 358 24.85 14.81 -3.51
C ALA A 358 26.01 14.01 -4.11
N ARG A 359 27.21 14.10 -3.51
CA ARG A 359 28.39 13.33 -3.93
C ARG A 359 28.16 11.81 -3.84
N ARG A 360 27.60 11.32 -2.74
CA ARG A 360 27.26 9.90 -2.59
C ARG A 360 26.23 9.44 -3.62
N LEU A 361 25.20 10.24 -3.84
CA LEU A 361 24.19 9.95 -4.85
C LEU A 361 24.80 9.91 -6.25
N SER A 362 25.71 10.86 -6.59
CA SER A 362 26.41 10.88 -7.88
C SER A 362 27.29 9.64 -8.08
N ILE A 363 27.98 9.18 -7.02
CA ILE A 363 28.79 7.95 -7.06
C ILE A 363 27.88 6.74 -7.32
N ILE A 364 26.75 6.64 -6.62
CA ILE A 364 25.77 5.57 -6.82
C ILE A 364 25.20 5.62 -8.25
N ALA A 365 24.78 6.79 -8.71
CA ALA A 365 24.25 6.98 -10.05
C ALA A 365 25.26 6.61 -11.14
N GLY A 366 26.53 7.01 -10.97
CA GLY A 366 27.62 6.64 -11.84
C GLY A 366 27.90 5.13 -11.84
N GLY A 367 27.90 4.50 -10.67
CA GLY A 367 28.04 3.04 -10.54
C GLY A 367 26.91 2.27 -11.22
N VAL A 368 25.65 2.73 -11.05
CA VAL A 368 24.49 2.15 -11.75
C VAL A 368 24.60 2.32 -13.25
N LEU A 369 25.02 3.50 -13.73
CA LEU A 369 25.24 3.75 -15.16
C LEU A 369 26.30 2.81 -15.75
N VAL A 370 27.44 2.65 -15.07
CA VAL A 370 28.51 1.72 -15.52
C VAL A 370 28.00 0.29 -15.54
N LEU A 371 27.24 -0.13 -14.52
CA LEU A 371 26.63 -1.47 -14.46
C LEU A 371 25.68 -1.71 -15.65
N VAL A 372 24.74 -0.78 -15.90
CA VAL A 372 23.76 -0.94 -16.98
C VAL A 372 24.45 -0.90 -18.36
N LEU A 373 25.44 -0.03 -18.55
CA LEU A 373 26.29 -0.04 -19.78
C LEU A 373 26.98 -1.38 -19.96
N THR A 374 27.55 -1.95 -18.88
CA THR A 374 28.24 -3.26 -18.96
C THR A 374 27.23 -4.37 -19.31
N LEU A 375 26.05 -4.38 -18.72
CA LEU A 375 24.99 -5.36 -19.03
C LEU A 375 24.52 -5.22 -20.49
N THR A 376 24.43 -4.00 -21.02
CA THR A 376 24.07 -3.76 -22.42
C THR A 376 25.20 -4.20 -23.37
N LEU A 377 26.48 -3.95 -23.04
CA LEU A 377 27.62 -4.43 -23.84
C LEU A 377 27.72 -5.97 -23.85
N LEU A 378 27.29 -6.62 -22.79
CA LEU A 378 27.25 -8.08 -22.64
C LEU A 378 25.83 -8.65 -22.83
N GLU A 379 25.03 -8.02 -23.68
CA GLU A 379 23.59 -8.29 -23.82
C GLU A 379 23.28 -9.78 -24.04
N SER A 380 23.98 -10.45 -24.95
CA SER A 380 23.78 -11.88 -25.25
C SER A 380 24.03 -12.79 -24.04
N SER A 381 25.08 -12.49 -23.28
CA SER A 381 25.39 -13.23 -22.04
C SER A 381 24.38 -12.94 -20.94
N PHE A 382 23.95 -11.70 -20.81
CA PHE A 382 22.95 -11.27 -19.85
C PHE A 382 21.57 -11.86 -20.17
N GLN A 383 21.16 -11.87 -21.45
CA GLN A 383 19.94 -12.50 -21.90
C GLN A 383 19.95 -14.01 -21.63
N GLY A 384 21.04 -14.70 -21.96
CA GLY A 384 21.20 -16.14 -21.67
C GLY A 384 21.09 -16.45 -20.17
N PHE A 385 21.72 -15.64 -19.33
CA PHE A 385 21.63 -15.75 -17.88
C PHE A 385 20.20 -15.54 -17.39
N MET A 386 19.52 -14.48 -17.83
CA MET A 386 18.14 -14.20 -17.43
C MET A 386 17.16 -15.28 -17.91
N THR A 387 17.33 -15.79 -19.13
CA THR A 387 16.54 -16.89 -19.66
C THR A 387 16.65 -18.13 -18.79
N SER A 388 17.85 -18.49 -18.33
CA SER A 388 18.03 -19.63 -17.42
C SER A 388 17.32 -19.44 -16.07
N ILE A 389 17.27 -18.20 -15.56
CA ILE A 389 16.51 -17.88 -14.34
C ILE A 389 15.01 -18.02 -14.59
N TYR A 390 14.50 -17.52 -15.73
CA TYR A 390 13.08 -17.62 -16.07
C TYR A 390 12.63 -19.07 -16.19
N GLU A 391 13.43 -19.92 -16.86
CA GLU A 391 13.17 -21.35 -17.01
C GLU A 391 13.11 -22.07 -15.66
N GLN A 392 14.05 -21.81 -14.77
CA GLN A 392 14.05 -22.40 -13.43
C GLN A 392 12.83 -21.96 -12.60
N ALA A 393 12.49 -20.67 -12.65
CA ALA A 393 11.36 -20.12 -11.93
C ALA A 393 10.02 -20.64 -12.47
N ASP A 394 9.86 -20.74 -13.80
CA ASP A 394 8.63 -21.21 -14.42
C ASP A 394 8.45 -22.72 -14.28
N ALA A 395 9.54 -23.50 -14.34
CA ALA A 395 9.50 -24.95 -14.07
C ALA A 395 9.06 -25.27 -12.64
N ALA A 396 9.42 -24.44 -11.67
CA ALA A 396 9.00 -24.57 -10.29
C ALA A 396 7.51 -24.18 -10.07
N HIS A 397 6.88 -23.52 -11.03
CA HIS A 397 5.52 -23.01 -10.90
C HIS A 397 4.51 -23.88 -11.67
N ARG A 398 3.54 -24.46 -10.93
CA ARG A 398 2.60 -25.47 -11.46
C ARG A 398 1.80 -25.05 -12.70
N VAL A 399 1.39 -23.79 -12.78
CA VAL A 399 0.58 -23.25 -13.89
C VAL A 399 1.45 -22.82 -15.07
N ARG A 400 2.59 -22.17 -14.79
CA ARG A 400 3.51 -21.66 -15.82
C ARG A 400 4.31 -22.75 -16.50
N GLY A 401 4.54 -23.90 -15.84
CA GLY A 401 5.15 -25.06 -16.47
C GLY A 401 4.38 -25.54 -17.73
N ALA A 402 3.07 -25.29 -17.79
CA ALA A 402 2.28 -25.60 -18.99
C ALA A 402 2.59 -24.67 -20.19
N ILE A 403 2.98 -23.43 -19.96
CA ILE A 403 3.36 -22.46 -21.01
C ILE A 403 4.67 -22.90 -21.68
N MET A 404 5.57 -23.53 -20.94
CA MET A 404 6.86 -24.04 -21.46
C MET A 404 6.69 -25.13 -22.54
N ASN A 405 5.54 -25.81 -22.57
CA ASN A 405 5.25 -26.83 -23.58
C ASN A 405 5.12 -26.25 -25.02
N ASN A 406 4.85 -24.94 -25.15
CA ASN A 406 4.86 -24.26 -26.43
C ASN A 406 6.17 -23.46 -26.58
N ILE A 407 7.18 -24.09 -27.14
CA ILE A 407 8.55 -23.56 -27.24
C ILE A 407 8.59 -22.17 -27.90
N GLY A 408 7.84 -21.98 -29.01
CA GLY A 408 7.83 -20.70 -29.72
C GLY A 408 7.18 -19.57 -28.91
N TYR A 409 6.07 -19.84 -28.26
CA TYR A 409 5.38 -18.88 -27.40
C TYR A 409 6.19 -18.56 -26.15
N TYR A 410 6.83 -19.56 -25.56
CA TYR A 410 7.68 -19.38 -24.39
C TYR A 410 8.92 -18.54 -24.69
N ALA A 411 9.57 -18.76 -25.86
CA ALA A 411 10.68 -17.93 -26.29
C ALA A 411 10.25 -16.45 -26.48
N GLN A 412 9.06 -16.22 -27.05
CA GLN A 412 8.52 -14.86 -27.21
C GLN A 412 8.26 -14.18 -25.84
N ILE A 413 7.68 -14.89 -24.87
CA ILE A 413 7.47 -14.35 -23.51
C ILE A 413 8.82 -13.96 -22.88
N ASN A 414 9.83 -14.81 -22.99
CA ASN A 414 11.14 -14.54 -22.40
C ASN A 414 11.85 -13.36 -23.08
N ALA A 415 11.71 -13.19 -24.38
CA ALA A 415 12.19 -12.01 -25.10
C ALA A 415 11.52 -10.74 -24.55
N ILE A 416 10.19 -10.72 -24.44
CA ILE A 416 9.45 -9.56 -23.89
C ILE A 416 9.86 -9.27 -22.45
N ARG A 417 10.06 -10.30 -21.61
CA ARG A 417 10.52 -10.12 -20.22
C ARG A 417 11.88 -9.43 -20.18
N PHE A 418 12.79 -9.88 -21.03
CA PHE A 418 14.14 -9.35 -21.10
C PHE A 418 14.16 -7.91 -21.62
N ASP A 419 13.48 -7.62 -22.73
CA ASP A 419 13.41 -6.28 -23.32
C ASP A 419 12.86 -5.27 -22.31
N ARG A 420 11.77 -5.59 -21.63
CA ARG A 420 11.20 -4.72 -20.59
C ARG A 420 12.13 -4.51 -19.40
N LEU A 421 12.87 -5.54 -19.00
CA LEU A 421 13.84 -5.41 -17.92
C LEU A 421 14.96 -4.43 -18.31
N VAL A 422 15.47 -4.53 -19.53
CA VAL A 422 16.53 -3.64 -20.05
C VAL A 422 16.01 -2.20 -20.16
N ASP A 423 14.81 -2.01 -20.70
CA ASP A 423 14.16 -0.69 -20.78
C ASP A 423 14.02 -0.04 -19.41
N ASP A 424 13.52 -0.78 -18.43
CA ASP A 424 13.34 -0.28 -17.05
C ASP A 424 14.68 0.05 -16.38
N LEU A 425 15.73 -0.75 -16.61
CA LEU A 425 17.08 -0.47 -16.12
C LEU A 425 17.62 0.84 -16.71
N TRP A 426 17.40 1.10 -17.99
CA TRP A 426 17.80 2.36 -18.62
C TRP A 426 16.98 3.54 -18.12
N ILE A 427 15.65 3.42 -18.01
CA ILE A 427 14.78 4.47 -17.49
C ILE A 427 15.19 4.82 -16.06
N MET A 428 15.37 3.83 -15.19
CA MET A 428 15.82 4.03 -13.80
C MET A 428 17.17 4.75 -13.77
N THR A 429 18.13 4.32 -14.59
CA THR A 429 19.48 4.88 -14.66
C THR A 429 19.44 6.34 -15.10
N LEU A 430 18.71 6.65 -16.16
CA LEU A 430 18.57 8.01 -16.67
C LEU A 430 17.92 8.93 -15.63
N LEU A 431 16.90 8.45 -14.92
CA LEU A 431 16.23 9.23 -13.89
C LEU A 431 17.15 9.53 -12.69
N ILE A 432 17.92 8.56 -12.19
CA ILE A 432 18.81 8.78 -11.04
C ILE A 432 20.00 9.67 -11.43
N VAL A 433 20.53 9.50 -12.64
CA VAL A 433 21.62 10.35 -13.17
C VAL A 433 21.11 11.78 -13.34
N ALA A 434 19.97 11.99 -14.01
CA ALA A 434 19.38 13.32 -14.19
C ALA A 434 19.10 14.01 -12.85
N PHE A 435 18.49 13.29 -11.91
CA PHE A 435 18.23 13.83 -10.57
C PHE A 435 19.53 14.20 -9.84
N SER A 436 20.56 13.37 -9.96
CA SER A 436 21.86 13.61 -9.34
C SER A 436 22.54 14.85 -9.93
N ILE A 437 22.50 15.01 -11.26
CA ILE A 437 23.04 16.20 -11.96
C ILE A 437 22.27 17.46 -11.54
N LEU A 438 20.94 17.42 -11.54
CA LEU A 438 20.11 18.56 -11.12
C LEU A 438 20.41 18.98 -9.67
N LEU A 439 20.56 17.99 -8.78
CA LEU A 439 20.92 18.26 -7.39
C LEU A 439 22.30 18.92 -7.29
N TYR A 440 23.27 18.40 -8.01
CA TYR A 440 24.64 18.93 -8.01
C TYR A 440 24.71 20.35 -8.61
N LEU A 441 24.03 20.58 -9.75
CA LEU A 441 23.95 21.91 -10.37
C LEU A 441 23.25 22.93 -9.45
N SER A 442 22.22 22.51 -8.72
CA SER A 442 21.54 23.39 -7.77
C SER A 442 22.42 23.82 -6.59
N LEU A 443 23.47 23.04 -6.28
CA LEU A 443 24.48 23.40 -5.25
C LEU A 443 25.54 24.37 -5.77
N ILE A 444 25.87 24.30 -7.05
CA ILE A 444 26.90 25.19 -7.65
C ILE A 444 26.33 26.58 -7.94
N HIS A 445 25.05 26.68 -8.33
CA HIS A 445 24.43 27.94 -8.74
C HIS A 445 23.82 28.78 -7.61
N ILE A 446 23.91 28.33 -6.35
CA ILE A 446 23.45 29.05 -5.16
C ILE A 446 24.66 29.48 -4.30
#